data_25c7c24e11e756e1a15ef3357ea9c0da
#
_entry.id   25c7c24e11e756e1a15ef3357ea9c0da
#
_cell.length_a   1.000
_cell.length_b   1.000
_cell.length_c   1.000
_cell.angle_alpha   90.00
_cell.angle_beta   90.00
_cell.angle_gamma   90.00
#
_symmetry.space_group_name_H-M   'P 1'
#
loop_
_entity.id
_entity.type
_entity.pdbx_description
1 polymer ?
#
loop_
_entity_poly.entity_id
_entity_poly.type
_entity_poly.pdbx_seq_one_letter_code
_entity_poly.pdbx_strand_id
1 'polypeptide(L)'
;MTRRALLVAAVAVAVAVAFADSSIVVLALPELYARFDTTIEGVAWVITSYNLVLAICALALVLVVHHARANLLLATGTLLFLAASIACALADSIGLLIAARSVQGLGGALLLAGSLPVLGALGGSTARGIAIWTLAGTFGAAVGPALGGALTQLFDWRAIFVFQAPVAGAALLATFGAHVAAILREGWRPSLWRTVPGNVALALLSGALVGTLFLGVLLVIDVFGLTPIQGAAVVSAIPAATLLARPLAAALPAAVAIASGAVLLAAGLVGLAFLPSSDLGYTLASFALCGLGLGLAVPGLTHTVLGGEGGIAPKATLTVGIRHLGLVLALAIGAPLLAGDLVAGADVAKLNATAVIIDGEIPATTKIPLALDIRDELERAPKGEIPDFAAAFEEAGAGTDDAVQQVHDDLVETIERAVTRSFRPSFLFCALLAALALVPILVFGRRWVA
;
A
#
# COMPACT_ATOMS: atom_id res chain seq x y z
N MET A 1 -22.86 -20.37 -15.30
CA MET A 1 -23.12 -19.09 -14.59
C MET A 1 -24.27 -18.35 -15.27
N THR A 2 -25.18 -17.76 -14.50
CA THR A 2 -26.23 -16.92 -15.10
C THR A 2 -25.64 -15.60 -15.59
N ARG A 3 -26.25 -14.95 -16.61
CA ARG A 3 -25.83 -13.63 -17.12
C ARG A 3 -25.67 -12.61 -15.97
N ARG A 4 -26.60 -12.65 -15.01
CA ARG A 4 -26.58 -11.77 -13.83
C ARG A 4 -25.33 -12.01 -12.94
N ALA A 5 -24.96 -13.26 -12.72
CA ALA A 5 -23.75 -13.60 -11.95
C ALA A 5 -22.47 -13.14 -12.64
N LEU A 6 -22.40 -13.20 -13.98
CA LEU A 6 -21.27 -12.67 -14.76
C LEU A 6 -21.15 -11.15 -14.62
N LEU A 7 -22.28 -10.41 -14.67
CA LEU A 7 -22.26 -8.96 -14.50
C LEU A 7 -21.85 -8.54 -13.09
N VAL A 8 -22.32 -9.26 -12.05
CA VAL A 8 -21.88 -9.04 -10.67
C VAL A 8 -20.38 -9.27 -10.54
N ALA A 9 -19.87 -10.38 -11.10
CA ALA A 9 -18.45 -10.69 -11.09
C ALA A 9 -17.61 -9.62 -11.80
N ALA A 10 -18.04 -9.15 -12.97
CA ALA A 10 -17.34 -8.12 -13.73
C ALA A 10 -17.21 -6.80 -12.93
N VAL A 11 -18.30 -6.34 -12.29
CA VAL A 11 -18.25 -5.13 -11.45
C VAL A 11 -17.41 -5.36 -10.19
N ALA A 12 -17.52 -6.52 -9.54
CA ALA A 12 -16.73 -6.86 -8.36
C ALA A 12 -15.23 -6.89 -8.67
N VAL A 13 -14.85 -7.46 -9.83
CA VAL A 13 -13.45 -7.49 -10.27
C VAL A 13 -12.93 -6.07 -10.56
N ALA A 14 -13.72 -5.21 -11.20
CA ALA A 14 -13.31 -3.81 -11.42
C ALA A 14 -13.13 -3.05 -10.10
N VAL A 15 -13.99 -3.30 -9.11
CA VAL A 15 -13.82 -2.76 -7.73
C VAL A 15 -12.52 -3.30 -7.12
N ALA A 16 -12.25 -4.59 -7.26
CA ALA A 16 -11.02 -5.20 -6.76
C ALA A 16 -9.78 -4.54 -7.38
N VAL A 17 -9.78 -4.33 -8.71
CA VAL A 17 -8.68 -3.66 -9.42
C VAL A 17 -8.49 -2.22 -8.94
N ALA A 18 -9.56 -1.45 -8.80
CA ALA A 18 -9.47 -0.06 -8.33
C ALA A 18 -8.92 0.06 -6.90
N PHE A 19 -9.21 -0.92 -6.02
CA PHE A 19 -8.61 -0.96 -4.67
C PHE A 19 -7.22 -1.58 -4.66
N ALA A 20 -6.94 -2.56 -5.55
CA ALA A 20 -5.61 -3.13 -5.71
C ALA A 20 -4.60 -2.11 -6.23
N ASP A 21 -5.05 -1.12 -6.99
CA ASP A 21 -4.19 -0.18 -7.70
C ASP A 21 -3.22 0.58 -6.79
N SER A 22 -3.62 0.88 -5.56
CA SER A 22 -2.74 1.51 -4.55
C SER A 22 -1.68 0.56 -3.98
N SER A 23 -1.85 -0.74 -4.10
CA SER A 23 -0.93 -1.76 -3.55
C SER A 23 -0.14 -2.51 -4.62
N ILE A 24 -0.70 -2.69 -5.82
CA ILE A 24 -0.07 -3.43 -6.91
C ILE A 24 1.15 -2.68 -7.46
N VAL A 25 1.09 -1.34 -7.53
CA VAL A 25 2.18 -0.49 -8.05
C VAL A 25 3.35 -0.39 -7.06
N VAL A 26 3.12 -0.66 -5.76
CA VAL A 26 4.17 -0.55 -4.74
C VAL A 26 5.37 -1.45 -5.07
N LEU A 27 5.14 -2.65 -5.59
CA LEU A 27 6.21 -3.61 -5.95
C LEU A 27 7.02 -3.19 -7.18
N ALA A 28 6.52 -2.24 -7.97
CA ALA A 28 7.24 -1.68 -9.10
C ALA A 28 8.09 -0.44 -8.73
N LEU A 29 7.96 0.08 -7.50
CA LEU A 29 8.64 1.32 -7.11
C LEU A 29 10.18 1.25 -7.25
N PRO A 30 10.87 0.18 -6.82
CA PRO A 30 12.32 0.07 -7.02
C PRO A 30 12.71 0.15 -8.50
N GLU A 31 11.99 -0.57 -9.38
CA GLU A 31 12.23 -0.53 -10.83
C GLU A 31 11.95 0.88 -11.40
N LEU A 32 10.88 1.54 -10.96
CA LEU A 32 10.56 2.92 -11.37
C LEU A 32 11.60 3.92 -10.89
N TYR A 33 12.10 3.74 -9.65
CA TYR A 33 13.17 4.56 -9.08
C TYR A 33 14.43 4.50 -9.94
N ALA A 34 14.91 3.29 -10.26
CA ALA A 34 16.08 3.08 -11.08
C ALA A 34 15.84 3.51 -12.55
N ARG A 35 14.67 3.20 -13.13
CA ARG A 35 14.34 3.45 -14.53
C ARG A 35 14.25 4.93 -14.89
N PHE A 36 13.71 5.74 -13.98
CA PHE A 36 13.48 7.17 -14.22
C PHE A 36 14.51 8.07 -13.54
N ASP A 37 15.53 7.49 -12.90
CA ASP A 37 16.57 8.22 -12.16
C ASP A 37 15.98 9.34 -11.30
N THR A 38 15.03 8.96 -10.43
CA THR A 38 14.23 9.90 -9.65
C THR A 38 14.52 9.76 -8.15
N THR A 39 13.76 10.45 -7.30
CA THR A 39 13.90 10.38 -5.84
C THR A 39 12.83 9.48 -5.21
N ILE A 40 13.00 9.11 -3.94
CA ILE A 40 11.99 8.36 -3.18
C ILE A 40 10.65 9.11 -3.16
N GLU A 41 10.69 10.43 -3.01
CA GLU A 41 9.52 11.28 -3.10
C GLU A 41 8.90 11.26 -4.50
N GLY A 42 9.74 11.24 -5.54
CA GLY A 42 9.33 11.15 -6.93
C GLY A 42 8.52 9.89 -7.21
N VAL A 43 9.02 8.71 -6.80
CA VAL A 43 8.26 7.47 -6.96
C VAL A 43 7.03 7.41 -6.04
N ALA A 44 7.09 7.99 -4.84
CA ALA A 44 5.93 8.07 -3.95
C ALA A 44 4.78 8.85 -4.61
N TRP A 45 5.07 9.85 -5.45
CA TRP A 45 4.06 10.58 -6.21
C TRP A 45 3.33 9.71 -7.23
N VAL A 46 3.90 8.61 -7.71
CA VAL A 46 3.19 7.67 -8.60
C VAL A 46 1.99 7.06 -7.89
N ILE A 47 2.12 6.73 -6.59
CA ILE A 47 0.99 6.24 -5.77
C ILE A 47 0.14 7.40 -5.28
N THR A 48 0.77 8.46 -4.81
CA THR A 48 0.10 9.60 -4.17
C THR A 48 -0.82 10.34 -5.13
N SER A 49 -0.42 10.56 -6.39
CA SER A 49 -1.22 11.28 -7.38
C SER A 49 -2.55 10.59 -7.69
N TYR A 50 -2.54 9.27 -7.87
CA TYR A 50 -3.75 8.46 -8.03
C TYR A 50 -4.68 8.63 -6.83
N ASN A 51 -4.16 8.40 -5.62
CA ASN A 51 -4.94 8.44 -4.39
C ASN A 51 -5.45 9.86 -4.07
N LEU A 52 -4.66 10.89 -4.35
CA LEU A 52 -5.03 12.29 -4.13
C LEU A 52 -6.20 12.71 -5.02
N VAL A 53 -6.08 12.46 -6.33
CA VAL A 53 -7.15 12.81 -7.27
C VAL A 53 -8.39 11.99 -6.99
N LEU A 54 -8.24 10.68 -6.68
CA LEU A 54 -9.35 9.84 -6.29
C LEU A 54 -10.04 10.38 -5.03
N ALA A 55 -9.28 10.76 -4.00
CA ALA A 55 -9.81 11.32 -2.76
C ALA A 55 -10.60 12.63 -3.01
N ILE A 56 -10.00 13.59 -3.72
CA ILE A 56 -10.61 14.88 -4.03
C ILE A 56 -11.89 14.68 -4.84
N CYS A 57 -11.84 13.85 -5.88
CA CYS A 57 -12.99 13.59 -6.74
C CYS A 57 -14.09 12.84 -6.00
N ALA A 58 -13.76 11.85 -5.18
CA ALA A 58 -14.74 11.13 -4.36
C ALA A 58 -15.42 12.08 -3.36
N LEU A 59 -14.66 12.94 -2.67
CA LEU A 59 -15.23 13.93 -1.75
C LEU A 59 -16.13 14.94 -2.47
N ALA A 60 -15.74 15.42 -3.66
CA ALA A 60 -16.57 16.28 -4.47
C ALA A 60 -17.85 15.57 -4.95
N LEU A 61 -17.75 14.30 -5.34
CA LEU A 61 -18.88 13.49 -5.78
C LEU A 61 -19.92 13.26 -4.66
N VAL A 62 -19.56 13.31 -3.38
CA VAL A 62 -20.52 13.21 -2.27
C VAL A 62 -21.67 14.19 -2.42
N LEU A 63 -21.37 15.41 -2.94
CA LEU A 63 -22.34 16.49 -3.09
C LEU A 63 -23.36 16.25 -4.22
N VAL A 64 -22.98 15.48 -5.24
CA VAL A 64 -23.77 15.34 -6.47
C VAL A 64 -24.17 13.88 -6.78
N VAL A 65 -23.59 12.90 -6.09
CA VAL A 65 -23.80 11.46 -6.40
C VAL A 65 -25.26 11.03 -6.28
N HIS A 66 -26.05 11.68 -5.42
CA HIS A 66 -27.48 11.40 -5.24
C HIS A 66 -28.35 11.87 -6.41
N HIS A 67 -27.83 12.72 -7.30
CA HIS A 67 -28.46 13.14 -8.55
C HIS A 67 -27.93 12.37 -9.77
N ALA A 68 -26.83 11.65 -9.60
CA ALA A 68 -26.15 10.97 -10.70
C ALA A 68 -26.76 9.59 -10.98
N ARG A 69 -26.61 9.13 -12.24
CA ARG A 69 -26.95 7.77 -12.64
C ARG A 69 -25.78 6.85 -12.35
N ALA A 70 -25.96 5.86 -11.48
CA ALA A 70 -24.90 4.93 -11.09
C ALA A 70 -24.22 4.25 -12.29
N ASN A 71 -25.01 3.85 -13.32
CA ASN A 71 -24.47 3.25 -14.54
C ASN A 71 -23.58 4.21 -15.33
N LEU A 72 -23.93 5.50 -15.37
CA LEU A 72 -23.13 6.50 -16.06
C LEU A 72 -21.81 6.73 -15.32
N LEU A 73 -21.85 6.83 -13.99
CA LEU A 73 -20.63 6.94 -13.16
C LEU A 73 -19.74 5.71 -13.37
N LEU A 74 -20.31 4.51 -13.31
CA LEU A 74 -19.55 3.27 -13.53
C LEU A 74 -18.95 3.23 -14.94
N ALA A 75 -19.73 3.56 -15.99
CA ALA A 75 -19.26 3.53 -17.38
C ALA A 75 -18.14 4.55 -17.62
N THR A 76 -18.37 5.82 -17.28
CA THR A 76 -17.38 6.88 -17.47
C THR A 76 -16.12 6.65 -16.64
N GLY A 77 -16.28 6.22 -15.38
CA GLY A 77 -15.17 5.87 -14.51
C GLY A 77 -14.33 4.72 -15.06
N THR A 78 -14.98 3.66 -15.53
CA THR A 78 -14.29 2.51 -16.14
C THR A 78 -13.56 2.89 -17.43
N LEU A 79 -14.17 3.70 -18.31
CA LEU A 79 -13.53 4.16 -19.55
C LEU A 79 -12.31 5.04 -19.27
N LEU A 80 -12.42 5.97 -18.32
CA LEU A 80 -11.30 6.82 -17.91
C LEU A 80 -10.18 5.99 -17.27
N PHE A 81 -10.52 5.06 -16.38
CA PHE A 81 -9.56 4.18 -15.74
C PHE A 81 -8.80 3.33 -16.77
N LEU A 82 -9.53 2.74 -17.73
CA LEU A 82 -8.95 1.94 -18.82
C LEU A 82 -8.01 2.79 -19.68
N ALA A 83 -8.47 3.96 -20.17
CA ALA A 83 -7.66 4.83 -21.01
C ALA A 83 -6.41 5.34 -20.28
N ALA A 84 -6.55 5.70 -19.00
CA ALA A 84 -5.44 6.12 -18.17
C ALA A 84 -4.46 4.99 -17.85
N SER A 85 -4.95 3.75 -17.66
CA SER A 85 -4.08 2.57 -17.51
C SER A 85 -3.21 2.35 -18.76
N ILE A 86 -3.79 2.50 -19.95
CA ILE A 86 -3.00 2.44 -21.20
C ILE A 86 -1.98 3.59 -21.25
N ALA A 87 -2.38 4.81 -20.86
CA ALA A 87 -1.46 5.95 -20.82
C ALA A 87 -0.31 5.73 -19.81
N CYS A 88 -0.58 5.12 -18.66
CA CYS A 88 0.45 4.74 -17.68
C CYS A 88 1.45 3.74 -18.30
N ALA A 89 0.95 2.71 -19.00
CA ALA A 89 1.81 1.70 -19.64
C ALA A 89 2.69 2.30 -20.75
N LEU A 90 2.24 3.37 -21.41
CA LEU A 90 2.98 4.06 -22.48
C LEU A 90 3.87 5.21 -21.96
N ALA A 91 3.91 5.46 -20.64
CA ALA A 91 4.69 6.55 -20.08
C ALA A 91 6.20 6.31 -20.28
N ASP A 92 6.89 7.33 -20.77
CA ASP A 92 8.34 7.37 -20.99
C ASP A 92 9.06 8.29 -19.97
N SER A 93 8.32 8.99 -19.16
CA SER A 93 8.84 9.85 -18.10
C SER A 93 7.99 9.74 -16.82
N ILE A 94 8.62 9.99 -15.66
CA ILE A 94 7.94 9.99 -14.36
C ILE A 94 6.80 11.01 -14.32
N GLY A 95 7.00 12.18 -14.93
CA GLY A 95 5.98 13.23 -15.00
C GLY A 95 4.74 12.80 -15.78
N LEU A 96 4.92 12.13 -16.93
CA LEU A 96 3.81 11.59 -17.72
C LEU A 96 3.10 10.47 -16.97
N LEU A 97 3.85 9.60 -16.29
CA LEU A 97 3.26 8.54 -15.46
C LEU A 97 2.40 9.14 -14.33
N ILE A 98 2.90 10.15 -13.60
CA ILE A 98 2.14 10.84 -12.53
C ILE A 98 0.88 11.50 -13.10
N ALA A 99 0.96 12.15 -14.27
CA ALA A 99 -0.19 12.75 -14.92
C ALA A 99 -1.25 11.70 -15.30
N ALA A 100 -0.82 10.60 -15.91
CA ALA A 100 -1.71 9.48 -16.27
C ALA A 100 -2.35 8.84 -15.02
N ARG A 101 -1.58 8.67 -13.94
CA ARG A 101 -2.06 8.20 -12.62
C ARG A 101 -3.13 9.13 -12.04
N SER A 102 -2.97 10.44 -12.22
CA SER A 102 -3.98 11.42 -11.79
C SER A 102 -5.30 11.22 -12.53
N VAL A 103 -5.27 11.01 -13.85
CA VAL A 103 -6.47 10.71 -14.65
C VAL A 103 -7.07 9.36 -14.25
N GLN A 104 -6.22 8.36 -13.97
CA GLN A 104 -6.66 7.04 -13.49
C GLN A 104 -7.38 7.15 -12.14
N GLY A 105 -6.90 8.03 -11.23
CA GLY A 105 -7.55 8.33 -9.95
C GLY A 105 -8.95 8.94 -10.12
N LEU A 106 -9.14 9.85 -11.07
CA LEU A 106 -10.47 10.36 -11.44
C LEU A 106 -11.38 9.23 -11.92
N GLY A 107 -10.88 8.36 -12.81
CA GLY A 107 -11.60 7.18 -13.28
C GLY A 107 -11.99 6.26 -12.14
N GLY A 108 -11.05 5.99 -11.20
CA GLY A 108 -11.28 5.18 -10.00
C GLY A 108 -12.37 5.74 -9.09
N ALA A 109 -12.39 7.06 -8.86
CA ALA A 109 -13.42 7.71 -8.03
C ALA A 109 -14.83 7.51 -8.62
N LEU A 110 -14.99 7.74 -9.92
CA LEU A 110 -16.27 7.57 -10.62
C LEU A 110 -16.72 6.10 -10.66
N LEU A 111 -15.78 5.18 -10.94
CA LEU A 111 -16.02 3.74 -10.95
C LEU A 111 -16.51 3.27 -9.57
N LEU A 112 -15.81 3.62 -8.50
CA LEU A 112 -16.16 3.20 -7.14
C LEU A 112 -17.49 3.81 -6.69
N ALA A 113 -17.76 5.09 -7.00
CA ALA A 113 -19.03 5.73 -6.67
C ALA A 113 -20.23 5.07 -7.37
N GLY A 114 -20.05 4.64 -8.65
CA GLY A 114 -21.10 3.96 -9.41
C GLY A 114 -21.26 2.47 -9.09
N SER A 115 -20.20 1.80 -8.67
CA SER A 115 -20.17 0.33 -8.54
C SER A 115 -21.06 -0.22 -7.43
N LEU A 116 -21.09 0.41 -6.25
CA LEU A 116 -21.84 -0.11 -5.11
C LEU A 116 -23.35 -0.14 -5.35
N PRO A 117 -23.99 0.94 -5.86
CA PRO A 117 -25.41 0.89 -6.23
C PRO A 117 -25.72 -0.16 -7.30
N VAL A 118 -24.84 -0.30 -8.31
CA VAL A 118 -25.00 -1.30 -9.36
C VAL A 118 -24.90 -2.72 -8.78
N LEU A 119 -23.95 -2.99 -7.88
CA LEU A 119 -23.85 -4.28 -7.18
C LEU A 119 -25.08 -4.56 -6.32
N GLY A 120 -25.63 -3.55 -5.64
CA GLY A 120 -26.88 -3.68 -4.87
C GLY A 120 -28.05 -4.10 -5.75
N ALA A 121 -28.23 -3.43 -6.89
CA ALA A 121 -29.29 -3.74 -7.84
C ALA A 121 -29.10 -5.12 -8.48
N LEU A 122 -27.89 -5.44 -8.95
CA LEU A 122 -27.55 -6.76 -9.50
C LEU A 122 -27.57 -7.86 -8.44
N GLY A 123 -27.18 -7.57 -7.20
CA GLY A 123 -27.18 -8.50 -6.07
C GLY A 123 -28.57 -8.79 -5.49
N GLY A 124 -29.57 -7.95 -5.79
CA GLY A 124 -30.94 -8.07 -5.33
C GLY A 124 -31.22 -7.45 -3.96
N SER A 125 -30.19 -6.92 -3.28
CA SER A 125 -30.33 -6.12 -2.06
C SER A 125 -29.09 -5.26 -1.82
N THR A 126 -29.29 -4.13 -1.14
CA THR A 126 -28.22 -3.22 -0.73
C THR A 126 -27.19 -3.93 0.19
N ALA A 127 -27.65 -4.74 1.13
CA ALA A 127 -26.78 -5.49 2.04
C ALA A 127 -25.85 -6.46 1.27
N ARG A 128 -26.37 -7.16 0.26
CA ARG A 128 -25.56 -8.02 -0.60
C ARG A 128 -24.58 -7.22 -1.46
N GLY A 129 -24.99 -6.05 -1.95
CA GLY A 129 -24.12 -5.13 -2.68
C GLY A 129 -22.94 -4.68 -1.81
N ILE A 130 -23.18 -4.27 -0.55
CA ILE A 130 -22.14 -3.91 0.41
C ILE A 130 -21.18 -5.08 0.64
N ALA A 131 -21.73 -6.27 0.89
CA ALA A 131 -20.90 -7.46 1.16
C ALA A 131 -19.97 -7.80 -0.02
N ILE A 132 -20.49 -7.77 -1.26
CA ILE A 132 -19.69 -8.02 -2.47
C ILE A 132 -18.65 -6.93 -2.66
N TRP A 133 -19.04 -5.67 -2.54
CA TRP A 133 -18.16 -4.52 -2.71
C TRP A 133 -17.01 -4.51 -1.69
N THR A 134 -17.31 -4.77 -0.41
CA THR A 134 -16.32 -4.85 0.66
C THR A 134 -15.38 -6.04 0.45
N LEU A 135 -15.94 -7.21 0.07
CA LEU A 135 -15.13 -8.39 -0.23
C LEU A 135 -14.20 -8.15 -1.42
N ALA A 136 -14.71 -7.56 -2.51
CA ALA A 136 -13.92 -7.24 -3.69
C ALA A 136 -12.79 -6.25 -3.38
N GLY A 137 -13.09 -5.18 -2.62
CA GLY A 137 -12.07 -4.21 -2.20
C GLY A 137 -11.00 -4.81 -1.30
N THR A 138 -11.40 -5.64 -0.32
CA THR A 138 -10.46 -6.33 0.57
C THR A 138 -9.58 -7.32 -0.22
N PHE A 139 -10.19 -8.10 -1.11
CA PHE A 139 -9.48 -9.07 -1.93
C PHE A 139 -8.51 -8.38 -2.90
N GLY A 140 -8.95 -7.30 -3.56
CA GLY A 140 -8.10 -6.52 -4.46
C GLY A 140 -6.87 -5.96 -3.75
N ALA A 141 -7.07 -5.28 -2.63
CA ALA A 141 -5.96 -4.75 -1.83
C ALA A 141 -5.02 -5.87 -1.32
N ALA A 142 -5.58 -7.06 -1.05
CA ALA A 142 -4.82 -8.20 -0.57
C ALA A 142 -3.96 -8.86 -1.66
N VAL A 143 -4.50 -9.01 -2.88
CA VAL A 143 -3.81 -9.68 -3.98
C VAL A 143 -2.87 -8.74 -4.74
N GLY A 144 -3.07 -7.42 -4.58
CA GLY A 144 -2.28 -6.39 -5.27
C GLY A 144 -0.77 -6.62 -5.21
N PRO A 145 -0.15 -6.74 -4.04
CA PRO A 145 1.29 -6.96 -3.93
C PRO A 145 1.77 -8.21 -4.67
N ALA A 146 1.10 -9.35 -4.49
CA ALA A 146 1.48 -10.60 -5.17
C ALA A 146 1.42 -10.46 -6.69
N LEU A 147 0.36 -9.85 -7.23
CA LEU A 147 0.23 -9.59 -8.66
C LEU A 147 1.27 -8.58 -9.15
N GLY A 148 1.51 -7.50 -8.38
CA GLY A 148 2.48 -6.48 -8.73
C GLY A 148 3.89 -7.05 -8.86
N GLY A 149 4.36 -7.80 -7.87
CA GLY A 149 5.67 -8.44 -7.90
C GLY A 149 5.81 -9.46 -9.03
N ALA A 150 4.77 -10.29 -9.26
CA ALA A 150 4.79 -11.26 -10.34
C ALA A 150 4.82 -10.59 -11.73
N LEU A 151 4.00 -9.56 -11.96
CA LEU A 151 3.95 -8.86 -13.24
C LEU A 151 5.25 -8.09 -13.50
N THR A 152 5.80 -7.42 -12.48
CA THR A 152 7.05 -6.66 -12.58
C THR A 152 8.23 -7.58 -12.90
N GLN A 153 8.33 -8.74 -12.24
CA GLN A 153 9.47 -9.66 -12.46
C GLN A 153 9.34 -10.47 -13.75
N LEU A 154 8.13 -10.89 -14.15
CA LEU A 154 7.94 -11.72 -15.34
C LEU A 154 7.97 -10.91 -16.64
N PHE A 155 7.68 -9.62 -16.56
CA PHE A 155 7.61 -8.72 -17.71
C PHE A 155 8.39 -7.44 -17.41
N ASP A 156 7.71 -6.40 -16.93
CA ASP A 156 8.21 -5.14 -16.41
C ASP A 156 7.07 -4.42 -15.65
N TRP A 157 7.36 -3.25 -15.08
CA TRP A 157 6.37 -2.43 -14.36
C TRP A 157 5.15 -2.04 -15.21
N ARG A 158 5.28 -1.93 -16.54
CA ARG A 158 4.18 -1.58 -17.46
C ARG A 158 3.10 -2.64 -17.50
N ALA A 159 3.48 -3.91 -17.27
CA ALA A 159 2.57 -5.04 -17.29
C ALA A 159 1.44 -4.88 -16.25
N ILE A 160 1.69 -4.19 -15.13
CA ILE A 160 0.68 -3.87 -14.12
C ILE A 160 -0.48 -3.11 -14.77
N PHE A 161 -0.18 -2.07 -15.52
CA PHE A 161 -1.18 -1.20 -16.14
C PHE A 161 -1.86 -1.85 -17.36
N VAL A 162 -1.10 -2.60 -18.15
CA VAL A 162 -1.64 -3.39 -19.28
C VAL A 162 -2.63 -4.43 -18.77
N PHE A 163 -2.34 -5.10 -17.66
CA PHE A 163 -3.24 -6.07 -17.04
C PHE A 163 -4.52 -5.42 -16.47
N GLN A 164 -4.39 -4.28 -15.81
CA GLN A 164 -5.53 -3.58 -15.22
C GLN A 164 -6.56 -3.12 -16.26
N ALA A 165 -6.13 -2.69 -17.44
CA ALA A 165 -7.00 -2.12 -18.46
C ALA A 165 -8.13 -3.06 -18.89
N PRO A 166 -7.90 -4.28 -19.42
CA PRO A 166 -8.97 -5.18 -19.84
C PRO A 166 -9.79 -5.71 -18.65
N VAL A 167 -9.13 -5.91 -17.50
CA VAL A 167 -9.80 -6.44 -16.30
C VAL A 167 -10.82 -5.44 -15.76
N ALA A 168 -10.46 -4.16 -15.64
CA ALA A 168 -11.40 -3.12 -15.27
C ALA A 168 -12.45 -2.91 -16.37
N GLY A 169 -12.05 -2.96 -17.64
CA GLY A 169 -12.93 -2.80 -18.80
C GLY A 169 -14.11 -3.79 -18.85
N ALA A 170 -13.95 -4.98 -18.26
CA ALA A 170 -15.04 -5.95 -18.17
C ALA A 170 -16.29 -5.42 -17.45
N ALA A 171 -16.15 -4.43 -16.55
CA ALA A 171 -17.28 -3.80 -15.88
C ALA A 171 -18.22 -3.04 -16.83
N LEU A 172 -17.74 -2.62 -18.01
CA LEU A 172 -18.58 -1.99 -19.03
C LEU A 172 -19.72 -2.90 -19.47
N LEU A 173 -19.53 -4.22 -19.45
CA LEU A 173 -20.57 -5.19 -19.78
C LEU A 173 -21.79 -5.04 -18.84
N ALA A 174 -21.57 -4.66 -17.58
CA ALA A 174 -22.64 -4.47 -16.61
C ALA A 174 -23.44 -3.18 -16.87
N THR A 175 -22.83 -2.16 -17.46
CA THR A 175 -23.50 -0.87 -17.73
C THR A 175 -24.52 -0.98 -18.86
N PHE A 176 -24.28 -1.85 -19.86
CA PHE A 176 -25.20 -2.12 -20.97
C PHE A 176 -26.26 -3.16 -20.63
N GLY A 177 -26.00 -4.01 -19.62
CA GLY A 177 -26.87 -5.15 -19.31
C GLY A 177 -27.83 -4.94 -18.14
N ALA A 178 -27.65 -3.88 -17.37
CA ALA A 178 -28.47 -3.60 -16.21
C ALA A 178 -29.37 -2.38 -16.50
N HIS A 179 -30.68 -2.59 -16.61
CA HIS A 179 -31.67 -1.52 -16.48
C HIS A 179 -31.66 -1.01 -15.00
N VAL A 180 -30.50 -0.56 -14.53
CA VAL A 180 -30.39 0.11 -13.23
C VAL A 180 -30.70 1.60 -13.47
N ALA A 181 -31.95 1.88 -13.80
CA ALA A 181 -32.53 3.21 -13.73
C ALA A 181 -32.76 3.59 -12.25
N ALA A 182 -31.83 3.27 -11.38
CA ALA A 182 -31.83 3.78 -10.04
C ALA A 182 -31.20 5.17 -10.04
N ILE A 183 -32.03 6.16 -10.33
CA ILE A 183 -31.83 7.48 -9.72
C ILE A 183 -31.91 7.17 -8.23
N LEU A 184 -30.76 7.21 -7.55
CA LEU A 184 -30.69 7.09 -6.11
C LEU A 184 -31.32 8.35 -5.49
N ARG A 185 -32.63 8.49 -5.64
CA ARG A 185 -33.44 9.47 -4.89
C ARG A 185 -33.58 9.00 -3.45
N GLU A 186 -32.46 8.59 -2.85
CA GLU A 186 -32.39 8.43 -1.41
C GLU A 186 -32.22 9.82 -0.82
N GLY A 187 -33.17 10.23 0.01
CA GLY A 187 -33.18 11.55 0.60
C GLY A 187 -31.84 11.82 1.30
N TRP A 188 -31.16 12.86 0.86
CA TRP A 188 -30.03 13.44 1.56
C TRP A 188 -30.50 13.82 2.97
N ARG A 189 -30.05 13.08 3.97
CA ARG A 189 -30.19 13.46 5.37
C ARG A 189 -28.81 13.58 6.00
N PRO A 190 -28.59 14.55 6.92
CA PRO A 190 -27.29 14.89 7.49
C PRO A 190 -26.72 13.83 8.46
N SER A 191 -27.06 12.56 8.30
CA SER A 191 -26.48 11.47 9.09
C SER A 191 -25.01 11.18 8.75
N LEU A 192 -24.44 11.86 7.74
CA LEU A 192 -23.02 11.76 7.38
C LEU A 192 -22.10 12.07 8.56
N TRP A 193 -22.46 13.03 9.41
CA TRP A 193 -21.67 13.35 10.60
C TRP A 193 -21.51 12.20 11.58
N ARG A 194 -22.49 11.28 11.63
CA ARG A 194 -22.39 10.07 12.46
C ARG A 194 -21.34 9.09 11.93
N THR A 195 -20.99 9.16 10.65
CA THR A 195 -20.01 8.27 10.03
C THR A 195 -18.59 8.83 10.11
N VAL A 196 -18.41 10.12 10.45
CA VAL A 196 -17.09 10.78 10.48
C VAL A 196 -16.09 10.07 11.39
N PRO A 197 -16.39 9.71 12.64
CA PRO A 197 -15.41 9.05 13.49
C PRO A 197 -14.92 7.71 12.92
N GLY A 198 -15.82 6.89 12.36
CA GLY A 198 -15.46 5.64 11.70
C GLY A 198 -14.64 5.84 10.44
N ASN A 199 -14.96 6.87 9.65
CA ASN A 199 -14.19 7.24 8.48
C ASN A 199 -12.78 7.74 8.84
N VAL A 200 -12.63 8.51 9.93
CA VAL A 200 -11.32 8.94 10.44
C VAL A 200 -10.49 7.73 10.87
N ALA A 201 -11.09 6.79 11.61
CA ALA A 201 -10.40 5.55 11.97
C ALA A 201 -9.97 4.75 10.72
N LEU A 202 -10.86 4.61 9.72
CA LEU A 202 -10.53 3.95 8.44
C LEU A 202 -9.42 4.66 7.68
N ALA A 203 -9.40 5.99 7.68
CA ALA A 203 -8.34 6.77 7.04
C ALA A 203 -6.98 6.51 7.70
N LEU A 204 -6.93 6.56 9.03
CA LEU A 204 -5.71 6.34 9.80
C LEU A 204 -5.17 4.91 9.61
N LEU A 205 -6.03 3.88 9.69
CA LEU A 205 -5.64 2.50 9.45
C LEU A 205 -5.22 2.26 8.00
N SER A 206 -5.90 2.89 7.03
CA SER A 206 -5.56 2.77 5.61
C SER A 206 -4.24 3.49 5.29
N GLY A 207 -3.98 4.64 5.91
CA GLY A 207 -2.69 5.32 5.82
C GLY A 207 -1.57 4.47 6.41
N ALA A 208 -1.78 3.90 7.59
CA ALA A 208 -0.81 2.98 8.19
C ALA A 208 -0.53 1.76 7.29
N LEU A 209 -1.56 1.18 6.66
CA LEU A 209 -1.39 0.06 5.72
C LEU A 209 -0.54 0.45 4.51
N VAL A 210 -0.87 1.56 3.83
CA VAL A 210 -0.14 1.94 2.62
C VAL A 210 1.29 2.36 2.94
N GLY A 211 1.49 3.04 4.08
CA GLY A 211 2.84 3.32 4.59
C GLY A 211 3.62 2.03 4.87
N THR A 212 2.98 1.03 5.51
CA THR A 212 3.60 -0.29 5.75
C THR A 212 4.01 -0.98 4.45
N LEU A 213 3.14 -0.96 3.43
CA LEU A 213 3.43 -1.56 2.13
C LEU A 213 4.57 -0.83 1.42
N PHE A 214 4.53 0.50 1.39
CA PHE A 214 5.57 1.32 0.78
C PHE A 214 6.94 1.10 1.43
N LEU A 215 7.02 1.25 2.75
CA LEU A 215 8.26 1.04 3.52
C LEU A 215 8.72 -0.42 3.46
N GLY A 216 7.78 -1.36 3.57
CA GLY A 216 8.06 -2.79 3.57
C GLY A 216 8.63 -3.28 2.25
N VAL A 217 8.15 -2.77 1.11
CA VAL A 217 8.69 -3.14 -0.20
C VAL A 217 10.10 -2.59 -0.38
N LEU A 218 10.35 -1.32 -0.06
CA LEU A 218 11.70 -0.75 -0.11
C LEU A 218 12.66 -1.51 0.83
N LEU A 219 12.19 -1.86 2.04
CA LEU A 219 13.00 -2.64 2.98
C LEU A 219 13.37 -4.02 2.42
N VAL A 220 12.41 -4.79 1.90
CA VAL A 220 12.68 -6.18 1.50
C VAL A 220 13.36 -6.29 0.13
N ILE A 221 13.18 -5.33 -0.76
CA ILE A 221 13.83 -5.33 -2.08
C ILE A 221 15.18 -4.62 -2.01
N ASP A 222 15.22 -3.37 -1.56
CA ASP A 222 16.43 -2.55 -1.66
C ASP A 222 17.43 -2.85 -0.52
N VAL A 223 16.94 -3.22 0.70
CA VAL A 223 17.82 -3.50 1.83
C VAL A 223 18.13 -5.00 1.98
N PHE A 224 17.10 -5.88 1.84
CA PHE A 224 17.31 -7.33 1.95
C PHE A 224 17.75 -7.96 0.61
N GLY A 225 17.82 -7.19 -0.48
CA GLY A 225 18.24 -7.68 -1.80
C GLY A 225 17.30 -8.73 -2.41
N LEU A 226 16.02 -8.77 -2.00
CA LEU A 226 15.08 -9.75 -2.53
C LEU A 226 14.60 -9.35 -3.92
N THR A 227 14.39 -10.36 -4.78
CA THR A 227 13.75 -10.13 -6.08
C THR A 227 12.30 -9.66 -5.90
N PRO A 228 11.69 -8.97 -6.88
CA PRO A 228 10.31 -8.48 -6.79
C PRO A 228 9.29 -9.56 -6.41
N ILE A 229 9.44 -10.81 -6.90
CA ILE A 229 8.53 -11.91 -6.56
C ILE A 229 8.76 -12.43 -5.12
N GLN A 230 10.01 -12.45 -4.66
CA GLN A 230 10.34 -12.79 -3.27
C GLN A 230 9.81 -11.71 -2.31
N GLY A 231 10.04 -10.44 -2.63
CA GLY A 231 9.50 -9.31 -1.88
C GLY A 231 7.97 -9.34 -1.85
N ALA A 232 7.34 -9.63 -2.98
CA ALA A 232 5.88 -9.83 -3.05
C ALA A 232 5.39 -10.95 -2.15
N ALA A 233 6.11 -12.08 -2.09
CA ALA A 233 5.77 -13.20 -1.22
C ALA A 233 5.85 -12.80 0.27
N VAL A 234 6.90 -12.09 0.66
CA VAL A 234 7.09 -11.60 2.03
C VAL A 234 5.99 -10.60 2.42
N VAL A 235 5.75 -9.59 1.60
CA VAL A 235 4.72 -8.57 1.86
C VAL A 235 3.32 -9.16 1.84
N SER A 236 3.09 -10.25 1.10
CA SER A 236 1.82 -10.98 1.07
C SER A 236 1.46 -11.68 2.40
N ALA A 237 2.37 -11.71 3.37
CA ALA A 237 2.02 -12.10 4.75
C ALA A 237 0.93 -11.20 5.34
N ILE A 238 0.91 -9.89 4.99
CA ILE A 238 -0.13 -8.94 5.43
C ILE A 238 -1.53 -9.38 4.94
N PRO A 239 -1.78 -9.50 3.63
CA PRO A 239 -3.09 -9.90 3.14
C PRO A 239 -3.47 -11.33 3.53
N ALA A 240 -2.53 -12.26 3.58
CA ALA A 240 -2.79 -13.62 4.03
C ALA A 240 -3.31 -13.63 5.48
N ALA A 241 -2.63 -12.93 6.38
CA ALA A 241 -3.06 -12.80 7.78
C ALA A 241 -4.40 -12.04 7.91
N THR A 242 -4.64 -11.03 7.06
CA THR A 242 -5.92 -10.31 6.98
C THR A 242 -7.09 -11.26 6.66
N LEU A 243 -6.89 -12.19 5.73
CA LEU A 243 -7.91 -13.19 5.39
C LEU A 243 -8.10 -14.21 6.52
N LEU A 244 -7.02 -14.66 7.14
CA LEU A 244 -7.04 -15.61 8.26
C LEU A 244 -7.69 -15.01 9.53
N ALA A 245 -7.69 -13.69 9.70
CA ALA A 245 -8.35 -13.02 10.83
C ALA A 245 -9.89 -13.05 10.75
N ARG A 246 -10.50 -13.35 9.60
CA ARG A 246 -11.97 -13.27 9.39
C ARG A 246 -12.80 -14.11 10.38
N PRO A 247 -12.49 -15.40 10.63
CA PRO A 247 -13.24 -16.19 11.60
C PRO A 247 -13.13 -15.62 13.02
N LEU A 248 -11.95 -15.09 13.40
CA LEU A 248 -11.76 -14.45 14.69
C LEU A 248 -12.56 -13.14 14.79
N ALA A 249 -12.57 -12.32 13.73
CA ALA A 249 -13.37 -11.10 13.68
C ALA A 249 -14.88 -11.40 13.82
N ALA A 250 -15.35 -12.51 13.25
CA ALA A 250 -16.75 -12.94 13.37
C ALA A 250 -17.12 -13.48 14.77
N ALA A 251 -16.15 -14.00 15.52
CA ALA A 251 -16.36 -14.56 16.85
C ALA A 251 -16.31 -13.49 17.97
N LEU A 252 -15.73 -12.33 17.71
CA LEU A 252 -15.57 -11.26 18.69
C LEU A 252 -16.69 -10.21 18.59
N PRO A 253 -17.05 -9.54 19.70
CA PRO A 253 -17.86 -8.33 19.63
C PRO A 253 -17.17 -7.28 18.72
N ALA A 254 -17.95 -6.62 17.84
CA ALA A 254 -17.41 -5.72 16.83
C ALA A 254 -16.46 -4.64 17.42
N ALA A 255 -16.82 -4.01 18.53
CA ALA A 255 -15.98 -3.01 19.18
C ALA A 255 -14.64 -3.59 19.66
N VAL A 256 -14.63 -4.83 20.17
CA VAL A 256 -13.43 -5.54 20.61
C VAL A 256 -12.56 -5.88 19.41
N ALA A 257 -13.13 -6.45 18.35
CA ALA A 257 -12.41 -6.78 17.12
C ALA A 257 -11.73 -5.54 16.51
N ILE A 258 -12.47 -4.44 16.42
CA ILE A 258 -11.96 -3.18 15.85
C ILE A 258 -10.82 -2.60 16.71
N ALA A 259 -10.99 -2.54 18.03
CA ALA A 259 -9.98 -1.98 18.91
C ALA A 259 -8.72 -2.86 18.98
N SER A 260 -8.89 -4.19 19.17
CA SER A 260 -7.76 -5.12 19.17
C SER A 260 -7.03 -5.12 17.82
N GLY A 261 -7.77 -4.98 16.71
CA GLY A 261 -7.18 -4.87 15.38
C GLY A 261 -6.26 -3.65 15.22
N ALA A 262 -6.68 -2.48 15.72
CA ALA A 262 -5.84 -1.29 15.69
C ALA A 262 -4.57 -1.45 16.56
N VAL A 263 -4.69 -2.08 17.72
CA VAL A 263 -3.56 -2.39 18.63
C VAL A 263 -2.57 -3.34 17.94
N LEU A 264 -3.08 -4.42 17.34
CA LEU A 264 -2.22 -5.40 16.66
C LEU A 264 -1.48 -4.79 15.46
N LEU A 265 -2.14 -3.93 14.68
CA LEU A 265 -1.48 -3.20 13.60
C LEU A 265 -0.36 -2.30 14.14
N ALA A 266 -0.64 -1.53 15.19
CA ALA A 266 0.37 -0.69 15.81
C ALA A 266 1.55 -1.52 16.37
N ALA A 267 1.27 -2.65 17.02
CA ALA A 267 2.29 -3.55 17.56
C ALA A 267 3.19 -4.15 16.45
N GLY A 268 2.59 -4.61 15.34
CA GLY A 268 3.35 -5.10 14.18
C GLY A 268 4.28 -4.02 13.58
N LEU A 269 3.78 -2.79 13.48
CA LEU A 269 4.56 -1.65 13.00
C LEU A 269 5.68 -1.24 13.97
N VAL A 270 5.44 -1.30 15.28
CA VAL A 270 6.51 -1.14 16.28
C VAL A 270 7.53 -2.27 16.15
N GLY A 271 7.09 -3.51 15.90
CA GLY A 271 8.00 -4.62 15.59
C GLY A 271 8.93 -4.26 14.42
N LEU A 272 8.39 -3.82 13.30
CA LEU A 272 9.20 -3.38 12.13
C LEU A 272 10.13 -2.20 12.46
N ALA A 273 9.69 -1.27 13.29
CA ALA A 273 10.51 -0.13 13.71
C ALA A 273 11.74 -0.54 14.54
N PHE A 274 11.67 -1.67 15.24
CA PHE A 274 12.75 -2.21 16.07
C PHE A 274 13.36 -3.49 15.49
N LEU A 275 13.30 -3.64 14.18
CA LEU A 275 13.93 -4.74 13.47
C LEU A 275 15.44 -4.77 13.78
N PRO A 276 15.99 -5.89 14.28
CA PRO A 276 17.38 -5.95 14.73
C PRO A 276 18.40 -5.89 13.57
N SER A 277 18.06 -6.50 12.46
CA SER A 277 18.87 -6.61 11.24
C SER A 277 17.96 -7.05 10.08
N SER A 278 18.50 -7.50 8.95
CA SER A 278 17.75 -8.08 7.82
C SER A 278 17.11 -9.46 8.14
N ASP A 279 16.48 -9.61 9.31
CA ASP A 279 15.81 -10.84 9.74
C ASP A 279 14.44 -11.01 9.06
N LEU A 280 14.40 -11.94 8.11
CA LEU A 280 13.20 -12.24 7.33
C LEU A 280 12.10 -12.87 8.20
N GLY A 281 12.44 -13.71 9.18
CA GLY A 281 11.46 -14.37 10.06
C GLY A 281 10.75 -13.36 10.95
N TYR A 282 11.50 -12.43 11.54
CA TYR A 282 10.97 -11.33 12.34
C TYR A 282 10.10 -10.39 11.50
N THR A 283 10.54 -10.08 10.28
CA THR A 283 9.79 -9.24 9.33
C THR A 283 8.45 -9.88 8.96
N LEU A 284 8.44 -11.17 8.60
CA LEU A 284 7.23 -11.93 8.30
C LEU A 284 6.26 -11.96 9.48
N ALA A 285 6.75 -12.19 10.70
CA ALA A 285 5.92 -12.20 11.91
C ALA A 285 5.29 -10.81 12.14
N SER A 286 6.04 -9.73 11.96
CA SER A 286 5.57 -8.36 12.09
C SER A 286 4.53 -8.01 11.02
N PHE A 287 4.75 -8.39 9.76
CA PHE A 287 3.76 -8.22 8.69
C PHE A 287 2.49 -9.05 8.93
N ALA A 288 2.63 -10.29 9.42
CA ALA A 288 1.47 -11.10 9.78
C ALA A 288 0.65 -10.44 10.91
N LEU A 289 1.31 -9.86 11.90
CA LEU A 289 0.65 -9.14 12.99
C LEU A 289 -0.09 -7.90 12.46
N CYS A 290 0.52 -7.14 11.55
CA CYS A 290 -0.15 -6.04 10.85
C CYS A 290 -1.40 -6.52 10.10
N GLY A 291 -1.29 -7.61 9.37
CA GLY A 291 -2.39 -8.21 8.62
C GLY A 291 -3.54 -8.69 9.51
N LEU A 292 -3.24 -9.37 10.62
CA LEU A 292 -4.24 -9.76 11.62
C LEU A 292 -4.99 -8.53 12.15
N GLY A 293 -4.24 -7.46 12.47
CA GLY A 293 -4.82 -6.20 12.91
C GLY A 293 -5.81 -5.61 11.92
N LEU A 294 -5.42 -5.53 10.64
CA LEU A 294 -6.27 -5.03 9.56
C LEU A 294 -7.52 -5.90 9.35
N GLY A 295 -7.35 -7.22 9.38
CA GLY A 295 -8.45 -8.17 9.21
C GLY A 295 -9.50 -8.11 10.32
N LEU A 296 -9.10 -7.76 11.53
CA LEU A 296 -10.02 -7.54 12.64
C LEU A 296 -10.72 -6.17 12.56
N ALA A 297 -9.98 -5.10 12.21
CA ALA A 297 -10.52 -3.74 12.32
C ALA A 297 -11.30 -3.28 11.08
N VAL A 298 -10.76 -3.45 9.88
CA VAL A 298 -11.26 -2.78 8.66
C VAL A 298 -12.65 -3.25 8.24
N PRO A 299 -12.98 -4.57 8.21
CA PRO A 299 -14.32 -5.02 7.82
C PRO A 299 -15.40 -4.52 8.77
N GLY A 300 -15.17 -4.59 10.09
CA GLY A 300 -16.10 -4.13 11.11
C GLY A 300 -16.37 -2.62 11.01
N LEU A 301 -15.32 -1.82 10.88
CA LEU A 301 -15.43 -0.36 10.66
C LEU A 301 -16.19 -0.03 9.37
N THR A 302 -15.86 -0.70 8.27
CA THR A 302 -16.52 -0.47 6.97
C THR A 302 -18.02 -0.79 7.07
N HIS A 303 -18.37 -1.91 7.70
CA HIS A 303 -19.77 -2.28 7.91
C HIS A 303 -20.50 -1.26 8.79
N THR A 304 -19.88 -0.78 9.85
CA THR A 304 -20.45 0.23 10.76
C THR A 304 -20.71 1.56 10.04
N VAL A 305 -19.74 2.00 9.21
CA VAL A 305 -19.84 3.28 8.47
C VAL A 305 -20.87 3.22 7.35
N LEU A 306 -20.94 2.12 6.61
CA LEU A 306 -21.86 1.95 5.50
C LEU A 306 -23.26 1.51 5.91
N GLY A 307 -23.40 0.88 7.07
CA GLY A 307 -24.66 0.41 7.61
C GLY A 307 -25.57 1.54 8.13
N GLY A 308 -26.73 1.16 8.65
CA GLY A 308 -27.73 2.09 9.22
C GLY A 308 -28.52 2.87 8.18
N GLU A 309 -29.36 3.81 8.66
CA GLU A 309 -30.24 4.61 7.82
C GLU A 309 -29.51 5.63 6.93
N GLY A 310 -30.09 5.96 5.78
CA GLY A 310 -29.63 6.97 4.83
C GLY A 310 -28.99 6.40 3.57
N GLY A 311 -28.74 7.27 2.59
CA GLY A 311 -28.24 6.91 1.27
C GLY A 311 -26.87 6.23 1.29
N ILE A 312 -26.79 5.03 0.73
CA ILE A 312 -25.56 4.24 0.73
C ILE A 312 -24.48 4.82 -0.20
N ALA A 313 -24.87 5.39 -1.34
CA ALA A 313 -23.93 5.94 -2.30
C ALA A 313 -23.13 7.13 -1.74
N PRO A 314 -23.75 8.13 -1.08
CA PRO A 314 -22.98 9.21 -0.44
C PRO A 314 -22.05 8.69 0.67
N LYS A 315 -22.49 7.72 1.48
CA LYS A 315 -21.66 7.13 2.55
C LYS A 315 -20.45 6.40 1.95
N ALA A 316 -20.65 5.55 0.94
CA ALA A 316 -19.58 4.82 0.30
C ALA A 316 -18.57 5.76 -0.37
N THR A 317 -19.07 6.77 -1.09
CA THR A 317 -18.24 7.77 -1.78
C THR A 317 -17.42 8.58 -0.77
N LEU A 318 -18.03 9.01 0.36
CA LEU A 318 -17.35 9.67 1.46
C LEU A 318 -16.26 8.77 2.06
N THR A 319 -16.59 7.51 2.34
CA THR A 319 -15.65 6.54 2.92
C THR A 319 -14.46 6.32 2.00
N VAL A 320 -14.69 6.17 0.70
CA VAL A 320 -13.61 6.07 -0.30
C VAL A 320 -12.73 7.30 -0.27
N GLY A 321 -13.32 8.52 -0.34
CA GLY A 321 -12.57 9.76 -0.33
C GLY A 321 -11.71 9.94 0.92
N ILE A 322 -12.28 9.73 2.10
CA ILE A 322 -11.56 9.90 3.37
C ILE A 322 -10.47 8.83 3.54
N ARG A 323 -10.72 7.57 3.15
CA ARG A 323 -9.69 6.53 3.19
C ARG A 323 -8.50 6.89 2.31
N HIS A 324 -8.72 7.29 1.05
CA HIS A 324 -7.63 7.65 0.14
C HIS A 324 -6.91 8.93 0.57
N LEU A 325 -7.61 9.87 1.23
CA LEU A 325 -6.94 11.00 1.87
C LEU A 325 -5.97 10.54 2.97
N GLY A 326 -6.36 9.54 3.76
CA GLY A 326 -5.46 8.91 4.74
C GLY A 326 -4.20 8.31 4.10
N LEU A 327 -4.34 7.62 2.96
CA LEU A 327 -3.21 7.09 2.19
C LEU A 327 -2.29 8.23 1.72
N VAL A 328 -2.87 9.29 1.16
CA VAL A 328 -2.11 10.46 0.69
C VAL A 328 -1.31 11.10 1.81
N LEU A 329 -1.94 11.35 2.95
CA LEU A 329 -1.27 11.97 4.10
C LEU A 329 -0.14 11.09 4.65
N ALA A 330 -0.35 9.77 4.69
CA ALA A 330 0.68 8.84 5.15
C ALA A 330 1.92 8.85 4.23
N LEU A 331 1.73 8.85 2.90
CA LEU A 331 2.84 8.89 1.96
C LEU A 331 3.49 10.28 1.86
N ALA A 332 2.68 11.35 1.88
CA ALA A 332 3.19 12.73 1.82
C ALA A 332 4.08 13.11 3.03
N ILE A 333 3.90 12.42 4.16
CA ILE A 333 4.73 12.60 5.35
C ILE A 333 5.81 11.50 5.42
N GLY A 334 5.43 10.24 5.19
CA GLY A 334 6.31 9.10 5.37
C GLY A 334 7.44 9.00 4.36
N ALA A 335 7.21 9.35 3.08
CA ALA A 335 8.25 9.26 2.07
C ALA A 335 9.37 10.31 2.25
N PRO A 336 9.09 11.61 2.49
CA PRO A 336 10.15 12.57 2.83
C PRO A 336 10.86 12.25 4.14
N LEU A 337 10.14 11.72 5.15
CA LEU A 337 10.73 11.29 6.41
C LEU A 337 11.77 10.19 6.16
N LEU A 338 11.39 9.13 5.41
CA LEU A 338 12.32 8.06 5.05
C LEU A 338 13.51 8.60 4.24
N ALA A 339 13.27 9.45 3.24
CA ALA A 339 14.35 10.00 2.41
C ALA A 339 15.37 10.79 3.25
N GLY A 340 14.90 11.59 4.21
CA GLY A 340 15.77 12.31 5.15
C GLY A 340 16.57 11.37 6.05
N ASP A 341 15.92 10.34 6.60
CA ASP A 341 16.55 9.37 7.49
C ASP A 341 17.57 8.48 6.75
N LEU A 342 17.32 8.13 5.49
CA LEU A 342 18.28 7.38 4.67
C LEU A 342 19.53 8.20 4.33
N VAL A 343 19.40 9.50 4.08
CA VAL A 343 20.56 10.39 3.90
C VAL A 343 21.41 10.44 5.18
N ALA A 344 20.78 10.66 6.32
CA ALA A 344 21.47 10.68 7.61
C ALA A 344 22.07 9.30 7.96
N GLY A 345 21.36 8.22 7.65
CA GLY A 345 21.82 6.85 7.86
C GLY A 345 23.02 6.47 7.00
N ALA A 346 23.08 6.95 5.75
CA ALA A 346 24.23 6.74 4.88
C ALA A 346 25.52 7.35 5.45
N ASP A 347 25.44 8.53 6.06
CA ASP A 347 26.61 9.16 6.70
C ASP A 347 27.08 8.34 7.92
N VAL A 348 26.15 7.83 8.71
CA VAL A 348 26.44 6.94 9.85
C VAL A 348 27.03 5.60 9.35
N ALA A 349 26.48 5.04 8.26
CA ALA A 349 27.00 3.81 7.68
C ALA A 349 28.45 3.97 7.20
N LYS A 350 28.80 5.09 6.55
CA LYS A 350 30.17 5.40 6.13
C LYS A 350 31.16 5.49 7.29
N LEU A 351 30.75 6.16 8.38
CA LEU A 351 31.57 6.25 9.58
C LEU A 351 31.79 4.88 10.22
N ASN A 352 30.74 4.09 10.37
CA ASN A 352 30.81 2.77 10.97
C ASN A 352 31.59 1.79 10.08
N ALA A 353 31.42 1.84 8.77
CA ALA A 353 32.18 1.04 7.81
C ALA A 353 33.68 1.30 7.95
N THR A 354 34.06 2.57 8.03
CA THR A 354 35.46 2.96 8.25
C THR A 354 35.99 2.42 9.57
N ALA A 355 35.22 2.48 10.65
CA ALA A 355 35.61 1.96 11.96
C ALA A 355 35.80 0.43 11.92
N VAL A 356 34.90 -0.32 11.30
CA VAL A 356 35.01 -1.79 11.15
C VAL A 356 36.31 -2.19 10.42
N ILE A 357 36.67 -1.49 9.35
CA ILE A 357 37.90 -1.77 8.60
C ILE A 357 39.15 -1.42 9.45
N ILE A 358 39.11 -0.29 10.16
CA ILE A 358 40.24 0.15 11.00
C ILE A 358 40.45 -0.82 12.18
N ASP A 359 39.39 -1.26 12.81
CA ASP A 359 39.44 -2.16 13.99
C ASP A 359 39.69 -3.63 13.60
N GLY A 360 39.44 -4.01 12.34
CA GLY A 360 39.64 -5.40 11.86
C GLY A 360 41.09 -5.88 12.02
N GLU A 361 41.29 -7.17 12.29
CA GLU A 361 42.61 -7.79 12.46
C GLU A 361 43.31 -8.10 11.13
N ILE A 362 43.35 -7.12 10.20
CA ILE A 362 44.01 -7.21 8.89
C ILE A 362 45.21 -6.26 8.79
N PRO A 363 46.21 -6.54 7.93
CA PRO A 363 47.40 -5.69 7.77
C PRO A 363 47.05 -4.26 7.34
N ALA A 364 47.80 -3.27 7.86
CA ALA A 364 47.60 -1.86 7.48
C ALA A 364 47.75 -1.60 5.98
N THR A 365 48.55 -2.41 5.27
CA THR A 365 48.69 -2.36 3.81
C THR A 365 47.42 -2.75 3.06
N THR A 366 46.54 -3.53 3.66
CA THR A 366 45.23 -3.94 3.14
C THR A 366 44.12 -2.99 3.59
N LYS A 367 44.16 -2.48 4.83
CA LYS A 367 43.15 -1.58 5.40
C LYS A 367 42.95 -0.31 4.58
N ILE A 368 44.04 0.35 4.18
CA ILE A 368 43.96 1.66 3.53
C ILE A 368 43.32 1.58 2.13
N PRO A 369 43.79 0.71 1.22
CA PRO A 369 43.13 0.54 -0.06
C PRO A 369 41.65 0.13 0.09
N LEU A 370 41.36 -0.89 0.90
CA LEU A 370 40.01 -1.39 1.14
C LEU A 370 39.06 -0.30 1.65
N ALA A 371 39.52 0.54 2.61
CA ALA A 371 38.71 1.63 3.13
C ALA A 371 38.38 2.70 2.07
N LEU A 372 39.30 2.95 1.13
CA LEU A 372 39.09 3.88 0.02
C LEU A 372 38.08 3.29 -1.00
N ASP A 373 38.23 2.02 -1.35
CA ASP A 373 37.36 1.35 -2.31
C ASP A 373 35.93 1.25 -1.77
N ILE A 374 35.76 0.84 -0.52
CA ILE A 374 34.44 0.77 0.18
C ILE A 374 33.82 2.16 0.26
N ARG A 375 34.59 3.21 0.57
CA ARG A 375 34.05 4.57 0.59
C ARG A 375 33.55 4.98 -0.81
N ASP A 376 34.33 4.72 -1.84
CA ASP A 376 33.98 5.08 -3.22
C ASP A 376 32.77 4.30 -3.74
N GLU A 377 32.58 3.05 -3.32
CA GLU A 377 31.37 2.27 -3.60
C GLU A 377 30.15 2.81 -2.86
N LEU A 378 30.28 3.14 -1.58
CA LEU A 378 29.22 3.79 -0.79
C LEU A 378 28.83 5.17 -1.34
N GLU A 379 29.76 5.90 -1.96
CA GLU A 379 29.45 7.20 -2.57
C GLU A 379 28.73 7.05 -3.94
N ARG A 380 28.96 5.96 -4.67
CA ARG A 380 28.32 5.67 -5.95
C ARG A 380 26.96 4.98 -5.81
N ALA A 381 26.75 4.30 -4.69
CA ALA A 381 25.51 3.55 -4.47
C ALA A 381 24.29 4.46 -4.45
N PRO A 382 23.16 4.02 -5.02
CA PRO A 382 21.87 4.69 -4.82
C PRO A 382 21.52 4.76 -3.34
N LYS A 383 20.85 5.85 -2.94
CA LYS A 383 20.48 6.05 -1.54
C LYS A 383 19.49 4.96 -1.09
N GLY A 384 19.87 4.20 -0.09
CA GLY A 384 19.06 3.13 0.49
C GLY A 384 19.40 1.73 -0.02
N GLU A 385 20.21 1.60 -1.05
CA GLU A 385 20.78 0.32 -1.48
C GLU A 385 22.09 0.04 -0.75
N ILE A 386 22.33 -1.23 -0.44
CA ILE A 386 23.61 -1.70 0.10
C ILE A 386 24.46 -2.14 -1.10
N PRO A 387 25.63 -1.50 -1.34
CA PRO A 387 26.50 -1.92 -2.43
C PRO A 387 27.00 -3.34 -2.26
N ASP A 388 27.32 -4.00 -3.38
CA ASP A 388 28.02 -5.28 -3.36
C ASP A 388 29.54 -5.03 -3.21
N PHE A 389 30.06 -5.34 -2.04
CA PHE A 389 31.47 -5.17 -1.71
C PHE A 389 32.33 -6.38 -2.09
N ALA A 390 31.77 -7.43 -2.69
CA ALA A 390 32.46 -8.71 -2.95
C ALA A 390 33.76 -8.50 -3.73
N ALA A 391 33.73 -7.65 -4.78
CA ALA A 391 34.91 -7.40 -5.61
C ALA A 391 36.07 -6.75 -4.83
N ALA A 392 35.78 -5.74 -4.00
CA ALA A 392 36.78 -5.05 -3.20
C ALA A 392 37.39 -5.99 -2.15
N PHE A 393 36.58 -6.86 -1.55
CA PHE A 393 37.06 -7.85 -0.58
C PHE A 393 37.76 -9.05 -1.21
N GLU A 394 37.39 -9.49 -2.42
CA GLU A 394 38.13 -10.50 -3.18
C GLU A 394 39.54 -9.99 -3.52
N GLU A 395 39.68 -8.74 -3.94
CA GLU A 395 40.96 -8.08 -4.24
C GLU A 395 41.81 -7.93 -2.96
N ALA A 396 41.17 -7.74 -1.81
CA ALA A 396 41.81 -7.72 -0.49
C ALA A 396 42.16 -9.10 0.07
N GLY A 397 41.69 -10.21 -0.56
CA GLY A 397 42.03 -11.59 -0.22
C GLY A 397 40.99 -12.34 0.60
N ALA A 398 39.71 -11.91 0.62
CA ALA A 398 38.64 -12.55 1.40
C ALA A 398 38.47 -14.07 1.16
N GLY A 399 38.76 -14.55 -0.05
CA GLY A 399 38.69 -15.99 -0.37
C GLY A 399 39.83 -16.84 0.22
N THR A 400 40.87 -16.24 0.78
CA THR A 400 42.10 -16.92 1.27
C THR A 400 42.51 -16.54 2.68
N ASP A 401 41.95 -15.47 3.24
CA ASP A 401 42.27 -14.95 4.57
C ASP A 401 40.97 -14.82 5.40
N ASP A 402 40.84 -15.63 6.45
CA ASP A 402 39.68 -15.67 7.34
C ASP A 402 39.47 -14.30 8.04
N ALA A 403 40.55 -13.54 8.31
CA ALA A 403 40.44 -12.22 8.95
C ALA A 403 39.80 -11.20 8.00
N VAL A 404 40.13 -11.24 6.70
CA VAL A 404 39.52 -10.38 5.68
C VAL A 404 38.06 -10.74 5.51
N GLN A 405 37.73 -12.05 5.48
CA GLN A 405 36.34 -12.51 5.41
C GLN A 405 35.52 -12.05 6.61
N GLN A 406 36.07 -12.10 7.82
CA GLN A 406 35.38 -11.63 9.02
C GLN A 406 35.11 -10.12 8.96
N VAL A 407 36.08 -9.31 8.49
CA VAL A 407 35.86 -7.86 8.30
C VAL A 407 34.78 -7.60 7.25
N HIS A 408 34.68 -8.40 6.19
CA HIS A 408 33.60 -8.33 5.22
C HIS A 408 32.24 -8.55 5.88
N ASP A 409 32.07 -9.63 6.62
CA ASP A 409 30.80 -9.99 7.25
C ASP A 409 30.37 -8.99 8.30
N ASP A 410 31.30 -8.48 9.13
CA ASP A 410 31.06 -7.43 10.12
C ASP A 410 30.68 -6.09 9.46
N LEU A 411 31.28 -5.78 8.30
CA LEU A 411 30.96 -4.59 7.52
C LEU A 411 29.55 -4.65 6.96
N VAL A 412 29.22 -5.74 6.28
CA VAL A 412 27.89 -5.94 5.69
C VAL A 412 26.82 -5.84 6.78
N GLU A 413 26.98 -6.56 7.89
CA GLU A 413 26.04 -6.53 9.01
C GLU A 413 25.91 -5.12 9.62
N THR A 414 26.99 -4.37 9.71
CA THR A 414 26.98 -3.01 10.25
C THR A 414 26.24 -2.03 9.35
N ILE A 415 26.44 -2.14 8.02
CA ILE A 415 25.75 -1.30 7.03
C ILE A 415 24.27 -1.67 6.99
N GLU A 416 23.93 -2.96 6.93
CA GLU A 416 22.54 -3.44 6.96
C GLU A 416 21.80 -2.91 8.20
N ARG A 417 22.40 -2.97 9.36
CA ARG A 417 21.82 -2.44 10.59
C ARG A 417 21.62 -0.92 10.51
N ALA A 418 22.57 -0.18 9.95
CA ALA A 418 22.46 1.28 9.82
C ALA A 418 21.32 1.66 8.87
N VAL A 419 21.24 1.04 7.70
CA VAL A 419 20.19 1.28 6.71
C VAL A 419 18.81 0.85 7.25
N THR A 420 18.71 -0.34 7.86
CA THR A 420 17.46 -0.83 8.47
C THR A 420 16.95 0.14 9.55
N ARG A 421 17.84 0.70 10.37
CA ARG A 421 17.49 1.69 11.40
C ARG A 421 16.94 3.00 10.82
N SER A 422 17.30 3.36 9.59
CA SER A 422 16.76 4.54 8.91
C SER A 422 15.26 4.44 8.62
N PHE A 423 14.70 3.23 8.57
CA PHE A 423 13.26 3.01 8.43
C PHE A 423 12.47 3.20 9.74
N ARG A 424 13.16 3.23 10.88
CA ARG A 424 12.52 3.25 12.21
C ARG A 424 11.57 4.42 12.42
N PRO A 425 11.92 5.69 12.15
CA PRO A 425 11.00 6.82 12.36
C PRO A 425 9.76 6.71 11.48
N SER A 426 9.91 6.26 10.24
CA SER A 426 8.80 6.08 9.30
C SER A 426 7.85 4.96 9.72
N PHE A 427 8.35 3.82 10.23
CA PHE A 427 7.49 2.77 10.80
C PHE A 427 6.82 3.23 12.10
N LEU A 428 7.49 3.99 12.96
CA LEU A 428 6.88 4.57 14.17
C LEU A 428 5.80 5.60 13.82
N PHE A 429 5.98 6.38 12.76
CA PHE A 429 4.93 7.26 12.25
C PHE A 429 3.69 6.46 11.82
N CYS A 430 3.86 5.36 11.08
CA CYS A 430 2.75 4.47 10.71
C CYS A 430 2.09 3.82 11.94
N ALA A 431 2.89 3.42 12.94
CA ALA A 431 2.38 2.89 14.22
C ALA A 431 1.56 3.94 14.98
N LEU A 432 1.99 5.20 14.97
CA LEU A 432 1.23 6.32 15.54
C LEU A 432 -0.11 6.50 14.84
N LEU A 433 -0.18 6.43 13.51
CA LEU A 433 -1.45 6.49 12.78
C LEU A 433 -2.39 5.36 13.23
N ALA A 434 -1.87 4.13 13.33
CA ALA A 434 -2.67 2.99 13.79
C ALA A 434 -3.15 3.16 15.24
N ALA A 435 -2.31 3.67 16.13
CA ALA A 435 -2.67 3.96 17.52
C ALA A 435 -3.69 5.10 17.64
N LEU A 436 -3.53 6.17 16.86
CA LEU A 436 -4.48 7.30 16.83
C LEU A 436 -5.87 6.87 16.34
N ALA A 437 -5.98 5.80 15.55
CA ALA A 437 -7.28 5.25 15.15
C ALA A 437 -8.10 4.75 16.37
N LEU A 438 -7.46 4.42 17.48
CA LEU A 438 -8.16 4.05 18.73
C LEU A 438 -8.98 5.20 19.31
N VAL A 439 -8.57 6.46 19.11
CA VAL A 439 -9.28 7.62 19.66
C VAL A 439 -10.74 7.67 19.17
N PRO A 440 -11.03 7.73 17.87
CA PRO A 440 -12.42 7.71 17.42
C PRO A 440 -13.13 6.39 17.73
N ILE A 441 -12.41 5.25 17.76
CA ILE A 441 -12.99 3.94 18.10
C ILE A 441 -13.47 3.92 19.55
N LEU A 442 -12.67 4.36 20.50
CA LEU A 442 -13.00 4.32 21.92
C LEU A 442 -14.01 5.40 22.33
N VAL A 443 -13.89 6.61 21.77
CA VAL A 443 -14.78 7.73 22.11
C VAL A 443 -16.19 7.53 21.55
N PHE A 444 -16.30 7.00 20.33
CA PHE A 444 -17.58 6.89 19.62
C PHE A 444 -18.07 5.44 19.49
N GLY A 445 -17.24 4.45 19.77
CA GLY A 445 -17.56 3.02 19.58
C GLY A 445 -18.79 2.56 20.35
N ARG A 446 -19.07 3.13 21.54
CA ARG A 446 -20.30 2.84 22.32
C ARG A 446 -21.58 3.28 21.62
N ARG A 447 -21.51 4.24 20.69
CA ARG A 447 -22.66 4.75 19.91
C ARG A 447 -22.87 4.01 18.60
N TRP A 448 -21.92 3.13 18.20
CA TRP A 448 -21.98 2.38 16.95
C TRP A 448 -22.57 0.97 17.15
N VAL A 449 -22.60 0.49 18.38
CA VAL A 449 -23.04 -0.88 18.73
C VAL A 449 -24.49 -0.88 19.31
N ALA A 450 -25.03 0.29 19.60
CA ALA A 450 -26.44 0.48 19.98
C ALA A 450 -27.27 0.83 18.71
#